data_8248b21c57d60881c8f5984c9332cefe
#
_entry.id   8248b21c57d60881c8f5984c9332cefe
#
_cell.length_a   1.000
_cell.length_b   1.000
_cell.length_c   1.000
_cell.angle_alpha   90.00
_cell.angle_beta   90.00
_cell.angle_gamma   90.00
#
_symmetry.space_group_name_H-M   'P 1'
#
loop_
_entity.id
_entity.type
_entity.pdbx_description
1 polymer ?
#
loop_
_entity_poly.entity_id
_entity_poly.type
_entity_poly.pdbx_seq_one_letter_code
_entity_poly.pdbx_strand_id
1 'polypeptide(L)'
;MKDILIKARRAVRFLFYRDVSIEDQKLVSNILDDSELEILFWKLNKADRHHSIEVLHRTMKHTDNSDVLKLALLHDIGKCIAEYSWSFRIFTDLGIIKSRKSQNYKNHEDIGYELLKELQNEELSKYYFDNLLSNKNEILDKTDF
;
A
#
# COMPACT_ATOMS: atom_id res chain seq x y z
N MET A 1 9.65 10.21 -17.63
CA MET A 1 8.34 10.45 -18.25
C MET A 1 7.31 9.37 -17.93
N LYS A 2 7.65 8.09 -18.01
CA LYS A 2 6.72 7.00 -17.67
C LYS A 2 6.15 7.13 -16.25
N ASP A 3 6.97 7.48 -15.27
CA ASP A 3 6.54 7.61 -13.87
C ASP A 3 5.59 8.80 -13.64
N ILE A 4 5.80 9.89 -14.36
CA ILE A 4 4.93 11.07 -14.29
C ILE A 4 3.55 10.76 -14.86
N LEU A 5 3.48 10.01 -15.96
CA LEU A 5 2.22 9.59 -16.56
C LEU A 5 1.44 8.63 -15.65
N ILE A 6 2.13 7.72 -14.98
CA ILE A 6 1.53 6.80 -14.01
C ILE A 6 0.97 7.59 -12.82
N LYS A 7 1.75 8.53 -12.28
CA LYS A 7 1.31 9.40 -11.16
C LYS A 7 0.13 10.28 -11.55
N ALA A 8 0.16 10.87 -12.73
CA ALA A 8 -0.95 11.67 -13.26
C ALA A 8 -2.23 10.84 -13.45
N ARG A 9 -2.11 9.61 -13.96
CA ARG A 9 -3.22 8.66 -14.06
C ARG A 9 -3.83 8.34 -12.70
N ARG A 10 -2.98 8.07 -11.70
CA ARG A 10 -3.43 7.83 -10.32
C ARG A 10 -4.20 9.04 -9.78
N ALA A 11 -3.69 10.24 -9.98
CA ALA A 11 -4.32 11.48 -9.52
C ALA A 11 -5.71 11.70 -10.16
N VAL A 12 -5.82 11.47 -11.46
CA VAL A 12 -7.11 11.57 -12.16
C VAL A 12 -8.08 10.49 -11.67
N ARG A 13 -7.63 9.26 -11.55
CA ARG A 13 -8.46 8.14 -11.07
C ARG A 13 -8.94 8.35 -9.63
N PHE A 14 -8.15 8.99 -8.78
CA PHE A 14 -8.56 9.33 -7.41
C PHE A 14 -9.87 10.11 -7.36
N LEU A 15 -10.10 11.01 -8.29
CA LEU A 15 -11.32 11.82 -8.36
C LEU A 15 -12.57 11.00 -8.70
N PHE A 16 -12.39 9.83 -9.31
CA PHE A 16 -13.46 8.98 -9.80
C PHE A 16 -13.62 7.66 -9.03
N TYR A 17 -12.81 7.43 -7.98
CA TYR A 17 -12.91 6.22 -7.19
C TYR A 17 -14.25 6.13 -6.46
N ARG A 18 -14.90 5.00 -6.65
CA ARG A 18 -16.06 4.58 -5.85
C ARG A 18 -15.60 3.77 -4.64
N ASP A 19 -16.53 3.43 -3.76
CA ASP A 19 -16.23 2.50 -2.67
C ASP A 19 -15.79 1.15 -3.21
N VAL A 20 -14.99 0.44 -2.40
CA VAL A 20 -14.52 -0.90 -2.74
C VAL A 20 -15.71 -1.84 -2.88
N SER A 21 -15.74 -2.64 -3.95
CA SER A 21 -16.80 -3.60 -4.20
C SER A 21 -16.90 -4.65 -3.08
N ILE A 22 -18.07 -5.26 -2.93
CA ILE A 22 -18.28 -6.32 -1.93
C ILE A 22 -17.37 -7.53 -2.21
N GLU A 23 -17.16 -7.86 -3.48
CA GLU A 23 -16.25 -8.92 -3.91
C GLU A 23 -14.82 -8.65 -3.46
N ASP A 24 -14.33 -7.43 -3.66
CA ASP A 24 -12.99 -7.03 -3.23
C ASP A 24 -12.88 -6.95 -1.71
N GLN A 25 -13.92 -6.52 -0.99
CA GLN A 25 -13.94 -6.55 0.47
C GLN A 25 -13.78 -7.98 1.00
N LYS A 26 -14.49 -8.94 0.42
CA LYS A 26 -14.36 -10.35 0.77
C LYS A 26 -12.98 -10.90 0.44
N LEU A 27 -12.42 -10.50 -0.70
CA LEU A 27 -11.08 -10.91 -1.11
C LEU A 27 -10.03 -10.40 -0.11
N VAL A 28 -10.09 -9.15 0.29
CA VAL A 28 -9.20 -8.57 1.31
C VAL A 28 -9.30 -9.34 2.62
N SER A 29 -10.51 -9.60 3.08
CA SER A 29 -10.76 -10.37 4.30
C SER A 29 -10.15 -11.78 4.24
N ASN A 30 -10.32 -12.46 3.12
CA ASN A 30 -9.78 -13.82 2.92
C ASN A 30 -8.25 -13.83 2.84
N ILE A 31 -7.64 -12.86 2.17
CA ILE A 31 -6.18 -12.78 2.02
C ILE A 31 -5.52 -12.42 3.35
N LEU A 32 -6.01 -11.41 4.06
CA LEU A 32 -5.43 -10.99 5.33
C LEU A 32 -5.64 -12.02 6.44
N ASP A 33 -6.82 -12.64 6.48
CA ASP A 33 -7.20 -13.68 7.44
C ASP A 33 -6.86 -13.33 8.90
N ASP A 34 -6.98 -12.07 9.25
CA ASP A 34 -6.65 -11.50 10.55
C ASP A 34 -7.43 -10.20 10.75
N SER A 35 -8.23 -10.14 11.81
CA SER A 35 -9.12 -8.99 12.07
C SER A 35 -8.36 -7.69 12.37
N GLU A 36 -7.21 -7.75 13.03
CA GLU A 36 -6.41 -6.57 13.34
C GLU A 36 -5.74 -6.00 12.09
N LEU A 37 -5.22 -6.87 11.22
CA LEU A 37 -4.67 -6.48 9.93
C LEU A 37 -5.75 -5.87 9.03
N GLU A 38 -6.94 -6.44 9.04
CA GLU A 38 -8.08 -5.94 8.27
C GLU A 38 -8.51 -4.54 8.75
N ILE A 39 -8.63 -4.34 10.05
CA ILE A 39 -8.93 -3.02 10.65
C ILE A 39 -7.85 -2.01 10.23
N LEU A 40 -6.60 -2.39 10.28
CA LEU A 40 -5.49 -1.52 9.89
C LEU A 40 -5.56 -1.16 8.39
N PHE A 41 -5.83 -2.13 7.53
CA PHE A 41 -6.00 -1.91 6.09
C PHE A 41 -7.11 -0.90 5.80
N TRP A 42 -8.26 -1.02 6.46
CA TRP A 42 -9.39 -0.12 6.24
C TRP A 42 -9.19 1.30 6.77
N LYS A 43 -8.12 1.54 7.55
CA LYS A 43 -7.68 2.90 7.91
C LYS A 43 -6.99 3.64 6.77
N LEU A 44 -6.54 2.95 5.74
CA LEU A 44 -6.02 3.59 4.53
C LEU A 44 -7.09 4.49 3.91
N ASN A 45 -6.67 5.59 3.31
CA ASN A 45 -7.60 6.41 2.56
C ASN A 45 -8.10 5.67 1.30
N LYS A 46 -9.15 6.18 0.69
CA LYS A 46 -9.81 5.54 -0.46
C LYS A 46 -8.86 5.26 -1.62
N ALA A 47 -7.97 6.19 -1.95
CA ALA A 47 -7.03 6.03 -3.05
C ALA A 47 -6.02 4.92 -2.78
N ASP A 48 -5.49 4.86 -1.56
CA ASP A 48 -4.51 3.84 -1.18
C ASP A 48 -5.13 2.44 -1.10
N ARG A 49 -6.37 2.35 -0.59
CA ARG A 49 -7.11 1.09 -0.60
C ARG A 49 -7.30 0.55 -2.02
N HIS A 50 -7.77 1.38 -2.94
CA HIS A 50 -7.95 1.00 -4.34
C HIS A 50 -6.64 0.62 -4.99
N HIS A 51 -5.57 1.38 -4.74
CA HIS A 51 -4.25 1.07 -5.26
C HIS A 51 -3.76 -0.29 -4.76
N SER A 52 -3.85 -0.55 -3.45
CA SER A 52 -3.43 -1.82 -2.86
C SER A 52 -4.23 -3.00 -3.42
N ILE A 53 -5.53 -2.84 -3.64
CA ILE A 53 -6.36 -3.86 -4.26
C ILE A 53 -5.98 -4.07 -5.74
N GLU A 54 -5.68 -3.02 -6.48
CA GLU A 54 -5.18 -3.16 -7.85
C GLU A 54 -3.85 -3.91 -7.90
N VAL A 55 -2.93 -3.59 -6.98
CA VAL A 55 -1.66 -4.32 -6.85
C VAL A 55 -1.91 -5.79 -6.52
N LEU A 56 -2.85 -6.08 -5.62
CA LEU A 56 -3.25 -7.45 -5.31
C LEU A 56 -3.73 -8.19 -6.56
N HIS A 57 -4.65 -7.62 -7.33
CA HIS A 57 -5.17 -8.25 -8.55
C HIS A 57 -4.07 -8.51 -9.59
N ARG A 58 -3.13 -7.60 -9.74
CA ARG A 58 -1.97 -7.80 -10.62
C ARG A 58 -1.06 -8.91 -10.10
N THR A 59 -0.80 -8.93 -8.80
CA THR A 59 0.05 -9.92 -8.13
C THR A 59 -0.53 -11.34 -8.25
N MET A 60 -1.85 -11.47 -8.12
CA MET A 60 -2.55 -12.76 -8.29
C MET A 60 -2.37 -13.37 -9.67
N LYS A 61 -2.01 -12.59 -10.68
CA LYS A 61 -1.70 -13.11 -12.03
C LYS A 61 -0.32 -13.76 -12.11
N HIS A 62 0.54 -13.54 -11.12
CA HIS A 62 1.92 -14.03 -11.10
C HIS A 62 2.17 -15.09 -10.03
N THR A 63 1.39 -15.08 -8.96
CA THR A 63 1.57 -16.01 -7.84
C THR A 63 0.27 -16.22 -7.06
N ASP A 64 0.16 -17.35 -6.40
CA ASP A 64 -0.86 -17.68 -5.40
C ASP A 64 -0.29 -17.77 -3.98
N ASN A 65 0.98 -17.41 -3.80
CA ASN A 65 1.64 -17.41 -2.49
C ASN A 65 0.97 -16.42 -1.54
N SER A 66 0.41 -16.92 -0.43
CA SER A 66 -0.37 -16.12 0.52
C SER A 66 0.43 -14.98 1.14
N ASP A 67 1.71 -15.17 1.41
CA ASP A 67 2.56 -14.14 2.01
C ASP A 67 2.82 -12.98 1.04
N VAL A 68 3.05 -13.28 -0.24
CA VAL A 68 3.20 -12.27 -1.29
C VAL A 68 1.90 -11.51 -1.50
N LEU A 69 0.75 -12.18 -1.47
CA LEU A 69 -0.56 -11.55 -1.61
C LEU A 69 -0.89 -10.63 -0.41
N LYS A 70 -0.57 -11.05 0.81
CA LYS A 70 -0.67 -10.18 2.00
C LYS A 70 0.22 -8.94 1.87
N LEU A 71 1.44 -9.14 1.41
CA LEU A 71 2.39 -8.04 1.19
C LEU A 71 1.88 -7.05 0.15
N ALA A 72 1.23 -7.53 -0.92
CA ALA A 72 0.60 -6.68 -1.93
C ALA A 72 -0.46 -5.75 -1.32
N LEU A 73 -1.26 -6.23 -0.37
CA LEU A 73 -2.24 -5.41 0.33
C LEU A 73 -1.62 -4.45 1.35
N LEU A 74 -0.54 -4.85 2.00
CA LEU A 74 0.02 -4.14 3.15
C LEU A 74 1.23 -3.27 2.83
N HIS A 75 1.73 -3.28 1.59
CA HIS A 75 2.97 -2.56 1.25
C HIS A 75 2.89 -1.05 1.55
N ASP A 76 1.72 -0.47 1.43
CA ASP A 76 1.47 0.96 1.68
C ASP A 76 0.81 1.24 3.03
N ILE A 77 0.75 0.24 3.94
CA ILE A 77 -0.01 0.36 5.19
C ILE A 77 0.47 1.52 6.08
N GLY A 78 1.73 1.90 6.00
CA GLY A 78 2.26 3.04 6.75
C GLY A 78 1.61 4.37 6.42
N LYS A 79 0.95 4.48 5.28
CA LYS A 79 0.20 5.69 4.87
C LYS A 79 -1.07 5.92 5.71
N CYS A 80 -1.54 4.91 6.47
CA CYS A 80 -2.74 5.04 7.30
C CYS A 80 -2.57 5.97 8.50
N ILE A 81 -1.35 6.26 8.93
CA ILE A 81 -1.08 7.11 10.11
C ILE A 81 -1.36 8.58 9.84
N ALA A 82 -1.18 9.04 8.61
CA ALA A 82 -1.36 10.43 8.26
C ALA A 82 -2.27 10.59 7.06
N GLU A 83 -3.26 11.48 7.18
CA GLU A 83 -4.08 11.89 6.06
C GLU A 83 -3.27 12.82 5.16
N TYR A 84 -3.00 12.37 3.94
CA TYR A 84 -2.37 13.18 2.90
C TYR A 84 -3.40 13.52 1.83
N SER A 85 -3.58 14.82 1.54
CA SER A 85 -4.34 15.23 0.36
C SER A 85 -3.61 14.72 -0.90
N TRP A 86 -4.36 14.43 -1.96
CA TRP A 86 -3.76 13.96 -3.21
C TRP A 86 -2.80 14.99 -3.81
N SER A 87 -3.11 16.28 -3.70
CA SER A 87 -2.21 17.36 -4.16
C SER A 87 -0.91 17.38 -3.39
N PHE A 88 -0.95 17.24 -2.06
CA PHE A 88 0.25 17.13 -1.22
C PHE A 88 1.12 15.93 -1.64
N ARG A 89 0.49 14.79 -1.91
CA ARG A 89 1.19 13.57 -2.34
C ARG A 89 1.88 13.77 -3.67
N ILE A 90 1.20 14.37 -4.64
CA ILE A 90 1.79 14.68 -5.96
C ILE A 90 2.97 15.62 -5.82
N PHE A 91 2.82 16.73 -5.09
CA PHE A 91 3.91 17.69 -4.90
C PHE A 91 5.10 17.10 -4.13
N THR A 92 4.84 16.21 -3.18
CA THR A 92 5.89 15.44 -2.50
C THR A 92 6.63 14.52 -3.46
N ASP A 93 5.90 13.79 -4.29
CA ASP A 93 6.47 12.86 -5.28
C ASP A 93 7.28 13.59 -6.37
N LEU A 94 6.90 14.82 -6.70
CA LEU A 94 7.64 15.68 -7.62
C LEU A 94 8.85 16.38 -6.95
N GLY A 95 9.03 16.20 -5.64
CA GLY A 95 10.12 16.82 -4.88
C GLY A 95 9.96 18.30 -4.61
N ILE A 96 8.77 18.87 -4.82
CA ILE A 96 8.46 20.30 -4.60
C ILE A 96 8.29 20.61 -3.11
N ILE A 97 7.64 19.71 -2.36
CA ILE A 97 7.44 19.85 -0.91
C ILE A 97 8.45 18.97 -0.17
N LYS A 98 9.22 19.61 0.70
CA LYS A 98 10.21 18.94 1.59
C LYS A 98 9.92 19.33 3.03
N SER A 99 8.86 18.79 3.61
CA SER A 99 8.49 18.97 5.01
C SER A 99 8.67 17.68 5.79
N ARG A 100 8.56 17.74 7.14
CA ARG A 100 8.52 16.53 7.98
C ARG A 100 7.38 15.58 7.58
N LYS A 101 6.20 16.13 7.27
CA LYS A 101 5.05 15.37 6.76
C LYS A 101 5.36 14.71 5.42
N SER A 102 6.09 15.39 4.54
CA SER A 102 6.58 14.86 3.27
C SER A 102 7.57 13.71 3.48
N GLN A 103 8.49 13.80 4.44
CA GLN A 103 9.41 12.72 4.78
C GLN A 103 8.66 11.50 5.34
N ASN A 104 7.67 11.68 6.20
CA ASN A 104 6.84 10.59 6.69
C ASN A 104 6.09 9.88 5.56
N TYR A 105 5.59 10.62 4.58
CA TYR A 105 4.98 10.01 3.41
C TYR A 105 5.96 9.16 2.58
N LYS A 106 7.19 9.64 2.41
CA LYS A 106 8.24 8.88 1.70
C LYS A 106 8.70 7.65 2.47
N ASN A 107 8.66 7.70 3.81
CA ASN A 107 9.10 6.62 4.70
C ASN A 107 7.94 5.70 5.15
N HIS A 108 6.85 5.66 4.38
CA HIS A 108 5.66 4.88 4.75
C HIS A 108 5.93 3.36 4.90
N GLU A 109 6.92 2.83 4.22
CA GLU A 109 7.32 1.42 4.36
C GLU A 109 7.95 1.14 5.73
N ASP A 110 8.80 2.02 6.24
CA ASP A 110 9.36 1.92 7.60
C ASP A 110 8.26 2.02 8.66
N ILE A 111 7.33 2.94 8.48
CA ILE A 111 6.17 3.10 9.36
C ILE A 111 5.28 1.86 9.32
N GLY A 112 5.06 1.29 8.14
CA GLY A 112 4.31 0.04 7.97
C GLY A 112 4.94 -1.12 8.72
N TYR A 113 6.26 -1.27 8.66
CA TYR A 113 7.00 -2.27 9.41
C TYR A 113 6.79 -2.13 10.93
N GLU A 114 6.93 -0.91 11.47
CA GLU A 114 6.71 -0.66 12.89
C GLU A 114 5.27 -0.95 13.32
N LEU A 115 4.27 -0.61 12.50
CA LEU A 115 2.87 -0.94 12.75
C LEU A 115 2.64 -2.45 12.85
N LEU A 116 3.22 -3.23 11.96
CA LEU A 116 3.10 -4.70 11.98
C LEU A 116 3.79 -5.29 13.21
N LYS A 117 4.90 -4.71 13.66
CA LYS A 117 5.56 -5.11 14.91
C LYS A 117 4.68 -4.84 16.13
N GLU A 118 4.01 -3.69 16.18
CA GLU A 118 3.09 -3.34 17.27
C GLU A 118 1.91 -4.31 17.39
N LEU A 119 1.48 -4.90 16.27
CA LEU A 119 0.46 -5.95 16.27
C LEU A 119 0.98 -7.32 16.76
N GLN A 120 2.23 -7.40 17.19
CA GLN A 120 2.90 -8.62 17.66
C GLN A 120 2.92 -9.76 16.62
N ASN A 121 2.85 -9.42 15.36
CA ASN A 121 2.97 -10.36 14.26
C ASN A 121 4.43 -10.38 13.76
N GLU A 122 5.30 -11.08 14.49
CA GLU A 122 6.74 -11.11 14.21
C GLU A 122 7.06 -11.74 12.86
N GLU A 123 6.35 -12.79 12.49
CA GLU A 123 6.57 -13.49 11.22
C GLU A 123 6.23 -12.58 10.03
N LEU A 124 5.07 -11.94 10.06
CA LEU A 124 4.65 -11.03 8.99
C LEU A 124 5.52 -9.77 8.94
N SER A 125 5.89 -9.20 10.09
CA SER A 125 6.75 -8.02 10.13
C SER A 125 8.15 -8.31 9.57
N LYS A 126 8.71 -9.48 9.87
CA LYS A 126 9.97 -9.94 9.30
C LYS A 126 9.86 -10.13 7.78
N TYR A 127 8.79 -10.75 7.32
CA TYR A 127 8.54 -10.95 5.90
C TYR A 127 8.41 -9.60 5.17
N TYR A 128 7.70 -8.65 5.76
CA TYR A 128 7.55 -7.28 5.26
C TYR A 128 8.91 -6.58 5.14
N PHE A 129 9.74 -6.67 6.18
CA PHE A 129 11.09 -6.12 6.16
C PHE A 129 11.95 -6.73 5.04
N ASP A 130 12.00 -8.06 4.96
CA ASP A 130 12.87 -8.77 4.01
C ASP A 130 12.44 -8.55 2.55
N ASN A 131 11.15 -8.31 2.30
CA ASN A 131 10.59 -8.22 0.94
C ASN A 131 10.21 -6.79 0.49
N LEU A 132 10.35 -5.79 1.33
CA LEU A 132 10.12 -4.37 0.98
C LEU A 132 11.28 -3.47 1.37
N LEU A 133 11.70 -3.49 2.63
CA LEU A 133 12.70 -2.55 3.16
C LEU A 133 14.13 -2.94 2.78
N SER A 134 14.48 -4.20 3.00
CA SER A 134 15.81 -4.72 2.70
C SER A 134 16.01 -4.91 1.20
N ASN A 135 15.05 -5.57 0.54
CA ASN A 135 15.10 -5.85 -0.89
C ASN A 135 13.68 -6.07 -1.41
N LYS A 136 13.21 -5.22 -2.31
CA LYS A 136 11.83 -5.31 -2.82
C LYS A 136 11.59 -6.62 -3.57
N ASN A 137 10.51 -7.31 -3.21
CA ASN A 137 10.09 -8.55 -3.87
C ASN A 137 9.89 -8.32 -5.38
N GLU A 138 10.42 -9.20 -6.21
CA GLU A 138 10.40 -9.06 -7.67
C GLU A 138 8.99 -8.97 -8.26
N ILE A 139 8.04 -9.72 -7.70
CA ILE A 139 6.65 -9.69 -8.16
C ILE A 139 6.02 -8.34 -7.83
N LEU A 140 6.23 -7.81 -6.61
CA LEU A 140 5.76 -6.49 -6.23
C LEU A 140 6.40 -5.38 -7.06
N ASP A 141 7.67 -5.50 -7.37
CA ASP A 141 8.35 -4.51 -8.21
C ASP A 141 7.70 -4.39 -9.60
N LYS A 142 7.15 -5.49 -10.11
CA LYS A 142 6.43 -5.51 -11.39
C LYS A 142 4.97 -5.06 -11.28
N THR A 143 4.34 -5.28 -10.15
CA THR A 143 2.87 -5.13 -9.99
C THR A 143 2.45 -3.85 -9.27
N ASP A 144 3.35 -3.24 -8.52
CA ASP A 144 3.13 -1.99 -7.81
C ASP A 144 3.35 -0.78 -8.73
N PHE A 145 2.31 -0.39 -9.45
CA PHE A 145 2.34 0.83 -10.29
C PHE A 145 1.00 1.53 -10.38
#